data_334c686fc2a0d228e2d9239bf0f38811
#
_entry.id   334c686fc2a0d228e2d9239bf0f38811
#
_cell.length_a   1.000
_cell.length_b   1.000
_cell.length_c   1.000
_cell.angle_alpha   90.00
_cell.angle_beta   90.00
_cell.angle_gamma   90.00
#
_symmetry.space_group_name_H-M   'P 1'
#
loop_
_entity.id
_entity.type
_entity.pdbx_description
1 polymer ?
#
loop_
_entity_poly.entity_id
_entity_poly.type
_entity_poly.pdbx_seq_one_letter_code
_entity_poly.pdbx_strand_id
1 'polypeptide(L)'
;MKKTYVTDMTVGKPLGLLVSFMLPLLIGNIFQQLYNMVDSIIVGQYVGADALAAVGATGSLNFLIFSLCGGMANGTGVVISQHFGAGKNDQVKNTIINAAYIMLFCAVLMGGIGVIFARKILIFLNTPDNILDSSTLYMTIICCGILGVSLYNAVSAILRAVGDSKTPLYFLMVSSVVNIVLDLLFIRGFSWGVAGAALATIIAQLISGIGSLIFALVKNPFFRIEKKYRSLNRGIIWQCIRMGVPLAFQSSLIAISCVALQSVVNTFGSVVVAAFTATSRIEQLVQQPYNSLGMSVSTYTGQNIGAGQMERVKKGYRIAFLLMAVFSFTMLPLAQFFGNPIMRLFVSEPEVIEMGAHALKLTSWFYLPLGMIYITRGLLNGAGDAAFAFMNGIIEMMGRICFAKPLTLIPQVGVWGVWLATAFTWLLTGVLTFLRYLQGKWKKHVTPKETGQEELVEV
;
A
#
# COMPACT_ATOMS: atom_id res chain seq x y z
N MET A 1 -3.67 15.04 31.65
CA MET A 1 -2.81 15.08 30.47
C MET A 1 -3.69 15.09 29.23
N LYS A 2 -3.65 16.13 28.38
CA LYS A 2 -4.34 16.12 27.07
C LYS A 2 -3.73 14.99 26.24
N LYS A 3 -4.55 14.03 25.79
CA LYS A 3 -4.09 12.98 24.86
C LYS A 3 -3.55 13.65 23.60
N THR A 4 -2.24 13.65 23.44
CA THR A 4 -1.58 14.18 22.22
C THR A 4 -1.65 13.07 21.19
N TYR A 5 -2.35 13.32 20.06
CA TYR A 5 -2.46 12.40 18.93
C TYR A 5 -1.23 12.47 17.99
N VAL A 6 -0.18 13.14 18.43
CA VAL A 6 1.07 13.31 17.69
C VAL A 6 2.16 12.57 18.44
N THR A 7 2.91 11.71 17.74
CA THR A 7 4.02 10.96 18.33
C THR A 7 5.33 11.38 17.67
N ASP A 8 6.22 11.96 18.48
CA ASP A 8 7.57 12.26 18.03
C ASP A 8 8.43 10.99 18.10
N MET A 9 8.80 10.47 16.93
CA MET A 9 9.63 9.27 16.81
C MET A 9 11.14 9.55 16.92
N THR A 10 11.52 10.81 17.08
CA THR A 10 12.92 11.20 17.27
C THR A 10 13.37 10.99 18.72
N VAL A 11 12.43 10.76 19.66
CA VAL A 11 12.67 10.57 21.09
C VAL A 11 12.12 9.23 21.55
N GLY A 12 12.77 8.59 22.53
CA GLY A 12 12.33 7.31 23.11
C GLY A 12 12.99 6.07 22.50
N LYS A 13 12.58 4.88 22.95
CA LYS A 13 13.15 3.60 22.51
C LYS A 13 12.62 3.20 21.13
N PRO A 14 13.48 2.98 20.11
CA PRO A 14 13.04 2.68 18.75
C PRO A 14 12.12 1.47 18.63
N LEU A 15 12.37 0.39 19.39
CA LEU A 15 11.53 -0.81 19.37
C LEU A 15 10.08 -0.48 19.75
N GLY A 16 9.87 0.22 20.88
CA GLY A 16 8.55 0.59 21.33
C GLY A 16 7.81 1.50 20.34
N LEU A 17 8.53 2.46 19.74
CA LEU A 17 7.98 3.37 18.72
C LEU A 17 7.55 2.61 17.47
N LEU A 18 8.42 1.75 16.91
CA LEU A 18 8.13 0.97 15.71
C LEU A 18 6.94 0.02 15.92
N VAL A 19 6.93 -0.73 17.03
CA VAL A 19 5.85 -1.70 17.31
C VAL A 19 4.53 -0.99 17.60
N SER A 20 4.53 0.05 18.45
CA SER A 20 3.29 0.78 18.78
C SER A 20 2.67 1.49 17.58
N PHE A 21 3.48 1.88 16.60
CA PHE A 21 3.02 2.48 15.36
C PHE A 21 2.58 1.42 14.34
N MET A 22 3.30 0.30 14.24
CA MET A 22 3.02 -0.81 13.32
C MET A 22 1.70 -1.51 13.65
N LEU A 23 1.41 -1.78 14.95
CA LEU A 23 0.26 -2.58 15.35
C LEU A 23 -1.08 -2.01 14.86
N PRO A 24 -1.41 -0.71 15.04
CA PRO A 24 -2.63 -0.16 14.47
C PRO A 24 -2.71 -0.28 12.95
N LEU A 25 -1.59 -0.10 12.24
CA LEU A 25 -1.54 -0.26 10.79
C LEU A 25 -1.81 -1.72 10.37
N LEU A 26 -1.22 -2.69 11.08
CA LEU A 26 -1.43 -4.11 10.83
C LEU A 26 -2.91 -4.49 11.03
N ILE A 27 -3.49 -4.06 12.15
CA ILE A 27 -4.92 -4.30 12.43
C ILE A 27 -5.77 -3.67 11.32
N GLY A 28 -5.50 -2.43 10.92
CA GLY A 28 -6.22 -1.75 9.84
C GLY A 28 -6.11 -2.49 8.51
N ASN A 29 -4.92 -2.93 8.13
CA ASN A 29 -4.70 -3.67 6.89
C ASN A 29 -5.43 -5.03 6.89
N ILE A 30 -5.45 -5.74 8.02
CA ILE A 30 -6.21 -7.00 8.15
C ILE A 30 -7.71 -6.72 8.03
N PHE A 31 -8.23 -5.71 8.73
CA PHE A 31 -9.64 -5.32 8.60
C PHE A 31 -10.00 -4.94 7.16
N GLN A 32 -9.11 -4.27 6.45
CA GLN A 32 -9.30 -3.92 5.04
C GLN A 32 -9.41 -5.18 4.15
N GLN A 33 -8.57 -6.19 4.38
CA GLN A 33 -8.67 -7.45 3.63
C GLN A 33 -9.97 -8.19 3.95
N LEU A 34 -10.38 -8.21 5.21
CA LEU A 34 -11.63 -8.85 5.62
C LEU A 34 -12.85 -8.18 4.99
N TYR A 35 -12.94 -6.84 5.01
CA TYR A 35 -14.09 -6.17 4.42
C TYR A 35 -14.13 -6.35 2.89
N ASN A 36 -13.01 -6.33 2.17
CA ASN A 36 -12.97 -6.60 0.74
C ASN A 36 -13.49 -8.01 0.40
N MET A 37 -13.22 -8.98 1.28
CA MET A 37 -13.75 -10.33 1.14
C MET A 37 -15.26 -10.38 1.38
N VAL A 38 -15.75 -9.70 2.42
CA VAL A 38 -17.19 -9.63 2.73
C VAL A 38 -17.97 -8.94 1.60
N ASP A 39 -17.45 -7.82 1.08
CA ASP A 39 -18.03 -7.11 -0.08
C ASP A 39 -18.19 -8.05 -1.29
N SER A 40 -17.12 -8.79 -1.63
CA SER A 40 -17.15 -9.76 -2.72
C SER A 40 -18.17 -10.88 -2.49
N ILE A 41 -18.32 -11.36 -1.24
CA ILE A 41 -19.32 -12.37 -0.87
C ILE A 41 -20.75 -11.82 -1.04
N ILE A 42 -21.00 -10.59 -0.57
CA ILE A 42 -22.31 -9.94 -0.68
C ILE A 42 -22.71 -9.78 -2.15
N VAL A 43 -21.79 -9.26 -2.98
CA VAL A 43 -22.03 -9.09 -4.43
C VAL A 43 -22.31 -10.46 -5.07
N GLY A 44 -21.47 -11.47 -4.81
CA GLY A 44 -21.63 -12.80 -5.41
C GLY A 44 -22.91 -13.51 -5.01
N GLN A 45 -23.32 -13.43 -3.74
CA GLN A 45 -24.49 -14.13 -3.23
C GLN A 45 -25.82 -13.44 -3.59
N TYR A 46 -25.87 -12.12 -3.57
CA TYR A 46 -27.13 -11.38 -3.73
C TYR A 46 -27.34 -10.79 -5.13
N VAL A 47 -26.28 -10.55 -5.90
CA VAL A 47 -26.40 -10.00 -7.27
C VAL A 47 -26.14 -11.09 -8.32
N GLY A 48 -25.20 -12.02 -8.03
CA GLY A 48 -24.91 -13.16 -8.89
C GLY A 48 -23.49 -13.15 -9.47
N ALA A 49 -23.19 -14.23 -10.21
CA ALA A 49 -21.85 -14.49 -10.74
C ALA A 49 -21.37 -13.43 -11.76
N ASP A 50 -22.27 -12.95 -12.64
CA ASP A 50 -21.92 -11.92 -13.63
C ASP A 50 -21.57 -10.57 -12.97
N ALA A 51 -22.26 -10.21 -11.89
CA ALA A 51 -21.94 -9.01 -11.13
C ALA A 51 -20.60 -9.12 -10.42
N LEU A 52 -20.30 -10.28 -9.81
CA LEU A 52 -19.00 -10.55 -9.21
C LEU A 52 -17.88 -10.51 -10.25
N ALA A 53 -18.13 -11.09 -11.44
CA ALA A 53 -17.20 -11.02 -12.57
C ALA A 53 -16.99 -9.58 -13.06
N ALA A 54 -18.07 -8.77 -13.12
CA ALA A 54 -17.99 -7.37 -13.51
C ALA A 54 -17.13 -6.54 -12.52
N VAL A 55 -17.34 -6.71 -11.21
CA VAL A 55 -16.50 -6.07 -10.17
C VAL A 55 -15.07 -6.57 -10.26
N GLY A 56 -14.86 -7.87 -10.46
CA GLY A 56 -13.54 -8.48 -10.63
C GLY A 56 -12.78 -7.93 -11.84
N ALA A 57 -13.44 -7.77 -12.99
CA ALA A 57 -12.85 -7.23 -14.21
C ALA A 57 -12.33 -5.79 -14.03
N THR A 58 -12.98 -4.99 -13.18
CA THR A 58 -12.53 -3.62 -12.84
C THR A 58 -11.43 -3.58 -11.77
N GLY A 59 -11.19 -4.69 -11.07
CA GLY A 59 -10.29 -4.74 -9.90
C GLY A 59 -8.89 -4.23 -10.18
N SER A 60 -8.28 -4.65 -11.29
CA SER A 60 -6.92 -4.21 -11.68
C SER A 60 -6.85 -2.72 -12.00
N LEU A 61 -7.89 -2.16 -12.63
CA LEU A 61 -7.98 -0.73 -12.95
C LEU A 61 -8.18 0.10 -11.68
N ASN A 62 -9.08 -0.34 -10.80
CA ASN A 62 -9.30 0.30 -9.51
C ASN A 62 -8.02 0.30 -8.68
N PHE A 63 -7.30 -0.84 -8.65
CA PHE A 63 -6.03 -0.94 -7.96
C PHE A 63 -5.00 0.03 -8.55
N LEU A 64 -4.91 0.16 -9.87
CA LEU A 64 -4.01 1.11 -10.54
C LEU A 64 -4.33 2.56 -10.11
N ILE A 65 -5.58 2.98 -10.20
CA ILE A 65 -6.03 4.33 -9.85
C ILE A 65 -5.80 4.63 -8.36
N PHE A 66 -6.15 3.69 -7.48
CA PHE A 66 -5.96 3.84 -6.04
C PHE A 66 -4.48 3.85 -5.65
N SER A 67 -3.63 3.06 -6.32
CA SER A 67 -2.20 3.03 -6.07
C SER A 67 -1.51 4.32 -6.48
N LEU A 68 -1.97 4.97 -7.56
CA LEU A 68 -1.48 6.30 -7.96
C LEU A 68 -1.81 7.35 -6.89
N CYS A 69 -3.07 7.41 -6.43
CA CYS A 69 -3.46 8.31 -5.35
C CYS A 69 -2.73 7.99 -4.03
N GLY A 70 -2.64 6.70 -3.67
CA GLY A 70 -1.94 6.26 -2.46
C GLY A 70 -0.45 6.54 -2.48
N GLY A 71 0.21 6.35 -3.63
CA GLY A 71 1.62 6.66 -3.81
C GLY A 71 1.92 8.15 -3.67
N MET A 72 1.08 9.00 -4.27
CA MET A 72 1.16 10.46 -4.10
C MET A 72 0.97 10.86 -2.64
N ALA A 73 -0.04 10.31 -1.95
CA ALA A 73 -0.29 10.56 -0.53
C ALA A 73 0.90 10.13 0.34
N ASN A 74 1.46 8.93 0.11
CA ASN A 74 2.63 8.46 0.85
C ASN A 74 3.86 9.32 0.58
N GLY A 75 4.09 9.78 -0.65
CA GLY A 75 5.20 10.67 -1.00
C GLY A 75 5.10 12.03 -0.28
N THR A 76 3.90 12.63 -0.24
CA THR A 76 3.68 13.85 0.54
C THR A 76 3.87 13.60 2.05
N GLY A 77 3.46 12.42 2.54
CA GLY A 77 3.70 11.99 3.92
C GLY A 77 5.18 11.92 4.29
N VAL A 78 6.05 11.46 3.37
CA VAL A 78 7.51 11.47 3.59
C VAL A 78 8.03 12.90 3.78
N VAL A 79 7.65 13.84 2.91
CA VAL A 79 8.07 15.24 3.03
C VAL A 79 7.59 15.86 4.34
N ILE A 80 6.35 15.58 4.74
CA ILE A 80 5.78 16.04 6.01
C ILE A 80 6.56 15.46 7.19
N SER A 81 6.88 14.15 7.18
CA SER A 81 7.61 13.50 8.27
C SER A 81 9.02 14.06 8.44
N GLN A 82 9.70 14.41 7.34
CA GLN A 82 11.01 15.05 7.37
C GLN A 82 10.93 16.49 7.94
N HIS A 83 9.96 17.30 7.50
CA HIS A 83 9.74 18.65 8.07
C HIS A 83 9.35 18.59 9.55
N PHE A 84 8.51 17.62 9.93
CA PHE A 84 8.12 17.41 11.31
C PHE A 84 9.32 17.06 12.20
N GLY A 85 10.12 16.09 11.77
CA GLY A 85 11.34 15.70 12.47
C GLY A 85 12.38 16.83 12.58
N ALA A 86 12.44 17.72 11.57
CA ALA A 86 13.29 18.90 11.59
C ALA A 86 12.78 20.00 12.55
N GLY A 87 11.60 19.84 13.16
CA GLY A 87 10.97 20.86 14.00
C GLY A 87 10.43 22.08 13.23
N LYS A 88 10.36 22.01 11.89
CA LYS A 88 9.94 23.10 11.01
C LYS A 88 8.41 23.14 10.89
N ASN A 89 7.70 23.47 11.99
CA ASN A 89 6.24 23.42 12.08
C ASN A 89 5.51 24.22 10.99
N ASP A 90 6.05 25.35 10.58
CA ASP A 90 5.49 26.19 9.51
C ASP A 90 5.56 25.48 8.15
N GLN A 91 6.66 24.79 7.89
CA GLN A 91 6.81 23.98 6.68
C GLN A 91 5.88 22.77 6.69
N VAL A 92 5.64 22.13 7.86
CA VAL A 92 4.67 21.04 8.00
C VAL A 92 3.27 21.54 7.58
N LYS A 93 2.80 22.67 8.14
CA LYS A 93 1.48 23.25 7.79
C LYS A 93 1.39 23.63 6.31
N ASN A 94 2.44 24.24 5.77
CA ASN A 94 2.50 24.59 4.35
C ASN A 94 2.49 23.35 3.46
N THR A 95 3.22 22.29 3.84
CA THR A 95 3.22 21.03 3.09
C THR A 95 1.85 20.35 3.14
N ILE A 96 1.13 20.38 4.26
CA ILE A 96 -0.22 19.80 4.38
C ILE A 96 -1.19 20.45 3.38
N ILE A 97 -1.19 21.79 3.26
CA ILE A 97 -2.06 22.48 2.30
C ILE A 97 -1.67 22.20 0.85
N ASN A 98 -0.37 22.24 0.54
CA ASN A 98 0.09 21.96 -0.82
C ASN A 98 -0.16 20.50 -1.20
N ALA A 99 -0.04 19.55 -0.23
CA ALA A 99 -0.44 18.16 -0.42
C ALA A 99 -1.95 18.03 -0.72
N ALA A 100 -2.81 18.80 -0.03
CA ALA A 100 -4.25 18.79 -0.31
C ALA A 100 -4.55 19.28 -1.74
N TYR A 101 -3.88 20.33 -2.24
CA TYR A 101 -4.02 20.77 -3.63
C TYR A 101 -3.56 19.73 -4.63
N ILE A 102 -2.40 19.07 -4.39
CA ILE A 102 -1.88 17.99 -5.24
C ILE A 102 -2.87 16.83 -5.28
N MET A 103 -3.36 16.40 -4.11
CA MET A 103 -4.28 15.27 -4.01
C MET A 103 -5.63 15.55 -4.65
N LEU A 104 -6.14 16.79 -4.53
CA LEU A 104 -7.34 17.23 -5.23
C LEU A 104 -7.15 17.18 -6.75
N PHE A 105 -6.04 17.74 -7.25
CA PHE A 105 -5.71 17.71 -8.66
C PHE A 105 -5.58 16.26 -9.19
N CYS A 106 -4.86 15.39 -8.47
CA CYS A 106 -4.72 13.97 -8.85
C CYS A 106 -6.08 13.26 -8.88
N ALA A 107 -6.95 13.52 -7.89
CA ALA A 107 -8.27 12.91 -7.84
C ALA A 107 -9.17 13.37 -8.99
N VAL A 108 -9.19 14.67 -9.30
CA VAL A 108 -9.96 15.20 -10.44
C VAL A 108 -9.42 14.66 -11.77
N LEU A 109 -8.10 14.62 -11.93
CA LEU A 109 -7.47 14.10 -13.14
C LEU A 109 -7.77 12.61 -13.34
N MET A 110 -7.51 11.78 -12.31
CA MET A 110 -7.72 10.32 -12.39
C MET A 110 -9.21 9.97 -12.49
N GLY A 111 -10.06 10.67 -11.74
CA GLY A 111 -11.51 10.52 -11.83
C GLY A 111 -12.05 10.89 -13.20
N GLY A 112 -11.63 12.03 -13.75
CA GLY A 112 -12.00 12.47 -15.09
C GLY A 112 -11.57 11.50 -16.19
N ILE A 113 -10.32 11.05 -16.16
CA ILE A 113 -9.82 10.02 -17.08
C ILE A 113 -10.63 8.73 -16.93
N GLY A 114 -10.86 8.27 -15.69
CA GLY A 114 -11.61 7.06 -15.42
C GLY A 114 -13.04 7.12 -15.94
N VAL A 115 -13.77 8.21 -15.69
CA VAL A 115 -15.15 8.39 -16.18
C VAL A 115 -15.21 8.45 -17.72
N ILE A 116 -14.34 9.24 -18.35
CA ILE A 116 -14.38 9.45 -19.81
C ILE A 116 -13.96 8.19 -20.57
N PHE A 117 -12.98 7.45 -20.05
CA PHE A 117 -12.36 6.35 -20.78
C PHE A 117 -12.71 4.95 -20.21
N ALA A 118 -13.55 4.84 -19.15
CA ALA A 118 -13.89 3.56 -18.51
C ALA A 118 -14.26 2.47 -19.54
N ARG A 119 -15.23 2.71 -20.42
CA ARG A 119 -15.68 1.75 -21.41
C ARG A 119 -14.57 1.38 -22.42
N LYS A 120 -13.81 2.37 -22.90
CA LYS A 120 -12.74 2.14 -23.89
C LYS A 120 -11.61 1.29 -23.27
N ILE A 121 -11.26 1.56 -22.02
CA ILE A 121 -10.22 0.80 -21.30
C ILE A 121 -10.68 -0.63 -21.08
N LEU A 122 -11.93 -0.85 -20.67
CA LEU A 122 -12.50 -2.20 -20.45
C LEU A 122 -12.57 -3.00 -21.77
N ILE A 123 -12.95 -2.39 -22.88
CA ILE A 123 -12.89 -3.01 -24.22
C ILE A 123 -11.45 -3.38 -24.58
N PHE A 124 -10.51 -2.46 -24.36
CA PHE A 124 -9.08 -2.72 -24.62
C PHE A 124 -8.53 -3.90 -23.79
N LEU A 125 -9.07 -4.10 -22.58
CA LEU A 125 -8.74 -5.24 -21.70
C LEU A 125 -9.50 -6.53 -22.06
N ASN A 126 -10.24 -6.56 -23.18
CA ASN A 126 -11.04 -7.69 -23.63
C ASN A 126 -12.06 -8.15 -22.58
N THR A 127 -12.72 -7.21 -21.90
CA THR A 127 -13.81 -7.52 -20.98
C THR A 127 -14.99 -8.14 -21.77
N PRO A 128 -15.52 -9.30 -21.37
CA PRO A 128 -16.63 -9.95 -22.06
C PRO A 128 -17.88 -9.06 -22.18
N ASP A 129 -18.57 -9.12 -23.32
CA ASP A 129 -19.71 -8.25 -23.62
C ASP A 129 -20.87 -8.39 -22.61
N ASN A 130 -21.10 -9.58 -22.06
CA ASN A 130 -22.16 -9.85 -21.07
C ASN A 130 -21.97 -9.08 -19.75
N ILE A 131 -20.75 -8.70 -19.39
CA ILE A 131 -20.43 -7.95 -18.17
C ILE A 131 -19.91 -6.53 -18.42
N LEU A 132 -19.67 -6.15 -19.68
CA LEU A 132 -19.04 -4.88 -20.05
C LEU A 132 -19.82 -3.67 -19.53
N ASP A 133 -21.14 -3.66 -19.66
CA ASP A 133 -21.99 -2.54 -19.24
C ASP A 133 -21.99 -2.42 -17.70
N SER A 134 -22.11 -3.53 -16.99
CA SER A 134 -22.03 -3.56 -15.52
C SER A 134 -20.65 -3.14 -15.01
N SER A 135 -19.57 -3.59 -15.65
CA SER A 135 -18.18 -3.18 -15.33
C SER A 135 -17.98 -1.69 -15.57
N THR A 136 -18.51 -1.17 -16.71
CA THR A 136 -18.43 0.24 -17.04
C THR A 136 -19.16 1.11 -16.01
N LEU A 137 -20.38 0.71 -15.63
CA LEU A 137 -21.15 1.40 -14.61
C LEU A 137 -20.44 1.43 -13.27
N TYR A 138 -19.95 0.27 -12.80
CA TYR A 138 -19.17 0.17 -11.55
C TYR A 138 -17.96 1.10 -11.56
N MET A 139 -17.15 1.00 -12.62
CA MET A 139 -15.94 1.80 -12.77
C MET A 139 -16.24 3.29 -12.80
N THR A 140 -17.29 3.70 -13.54
CA THR A 140 -17.69 5.12 -13.62
C THR A 140 -18.09 5.66 -12.25
N ILE A 141 -18.89 4.91 -11.49
CA ILE A 141 -19.32 5.31 -10.14
C ILE A 141 -18.10 5.43 -9.21
N ILE A 142 -17.21 4.43 -9.21
CA ILE A 142 -15.97 4.47 -8.40
C ILE A 142 -15.11 5.69 -8.76
N CYS A 143 -14.95 5.99 -10.05
CA CYS A 143 -14.18 7.15 -10.50
C CYS A 143 -14.82 8.49 -10.14
N CYS A 144 -16.15 8.60 -10.16
CA CYS A 144 -16.85 9.78 -9.63
C CYS A 144 -16.59 10.00 -8.13
N GLY A 145 -16.45 8.91 -7.37
CA GLY A 145 -16.21 8.96 -5.93
C GLY A 145 -14.74 9.01 -5.50
N ILE A 146 -13.79 9.07 -6.44
CA ILE A 146 -12.35 9.01 -6.13
C ILE A 146 -11.87 10.15 -5.22
N LEU A 147 -12.59 11.27 -5.18
CA LEU A 147 -12.32 12.36 -4.25
C LEU A 147 -12.38 11.90 -2.79
N GLY A 148 -13.35 11.03 -2.43
CA GLY A 148 -13.46 10.47 -1.08
C GLY A 148 -12.27 9.57 -0.74
N VAL A 149 -11.89 8.68 -1.67
CA VAL A 149 -10.72 7.80 -1.52
C VAL A 149 -9.43 8.63 -1.38
N SER A 150 -9.26 9.64 -2.23
CA SER A 150 -8.10 10.53 -2.20
C SER A 150 -8.02 11.33 -0.90
N LEU A 151 -9.15 11.85 -0.42
CA LEU A 151 -9.24 12.57 0.85
C LEU A 151 -8.83 11.69 2.02
N TYR A 152 -9.39 10.48 2.12
CA TYR A 152 -9.01 9.54 3.18
C TYR A 152 -7.52 9.19 3.12
N ASN A 153 -6.98 8.89 1.93
CA ASN A 153 -5.56 8.57 1.77
C ASN A 153 -4.66 9.76 2.16
N ALA A 154 -5.02 10.97 1.75
CA ALA A 154 -4.27 12.19 2.08
C ALA A 154 -4.25 12.43 3.60
N VAL A 155 -5.42 12.47 4.24
CA VAL A 155 -5.52 12.70 5.69
C VAL A 155 -4.78 11.61 6.47
N SER A 156 -4.96 10.33 6.08
CA SER A 156 -4.28 9.20 6.70
C SER A 156 -2.76 9.27 6.55
N ALA A 157 -2.24 9.65 5.38
CA ALA A 157 -0.80 9.81 5.16
C ALA A 157 -0.21 10.96 5.99
N ILE A 158 -0.92 12.09 6.09
CA ILE A 158 -0.52 13.24 6.91
C ILE A 158 -0.50 12.86 8.40
N LEU A 159 -1.55 12.19 8.90
CA LEU A 159 -1.62 11.74 10.28
C LEU A 159 -0.47 10.77 10.62
N ARG A 160 -0.22 9.80 9.74
CA ARG A 160 0.93 8.88 9.89
C ARG A 160 2.25 9.64 9.90
N ALA A 161 2.43 10.63 9.05
CA ALA A 161 3.66 11.41 8.97
C ALA A 161 4.02 12.14 10.28
N VAL A 162 3.01 12.60 11.02
CA VAL A 162 3.18 13.21 12.35
C VAL A 162 3.07 12.20 13.50
N GLY A 163 3.11 10.89 13.20
CA GLY A 163 3.19 9.82 14.19
C GLY A 163 1.85 9.31 14.72
N ASP A 164 0.72 9.65 14.10
CA ASP A 164 -0.60 9.11 14.46
C ASP A 164 -1.02 7.98 13.50
N SER A 165 -0.82 6.73 13.93
CA SER A 165 -1.29 5.54 13.21
C SER A 165 -2.67 5.04 13.68
N LYS A 166 -3.17 5.54 14.83
CA LYS A 166 -4.42 5.07 15.42
C LYS A 166 -5.65 5.70 14.80
N THR A 167 -5.60 7.01 14.55
CA THR A 167 -6.74 7.73 13.96
C THR A 167 -7.14 7.16 12.59
N PRO A 168 -6.23 6.93 11.63
CA PRO A 168 -6.57 6.25 10.37
C PRO A 168 -7.22 4.89 10.56
N LEU A 169 -6.74 4.08 11.55
CA LEU A 169 -7.34 2.79 11.86
C LEU A 169 -8.82 2.92 12.27
N TYR A 170 -9.13 3.83 13.21
CA TYR A 170 -10.51 4.00 13.68
C TYR A 170 -11.46 4.37 12.55
N PHE A 171 -11.06 5.27 11.66
CA PHE A 171 -11.89 5.67 10.53
C PHE A 171 -11.98 4.59 9.45
N LEU A 172 -10.94 3.76 9.27
CA LEU A 172 -11.00 2.59 8.41
C LEU A 172 -12.00 1.55 8.94
N MET A 173 -11.99 1.28 10.25
CA MET A 173 -12.97 0.36 10.86
C MET A 173 -14.40 0.89 10.70
N VAL A 174 -14.63 2.19 10.95
CA VAL A 174 -15.95 2.81 10.72
C VAL A 174 -16.36 2.68 9.25
N SER A 175 -15.46 2.98 8.32
CA SER A 175 -15.69 2.83 6.88
C SER A 175 -16.08 1.41 6.51
N SER A 176 -15.38 0.41 7.04
CA SER A 176 -15.64 -1.00 6.76
C SER A 176 -17.04 -1.43 7.24
N VAL A 177 -17.43 -1.02 8.45
CA VAL A 177 -18.77 -1.31 8.98
C VAL A 177 -19.86 -0.62 8.16
N VAL A 178 -19.66 0.67 7.84
CA VAL A 178 -20.61 1.45 7.03
C VAL A 178 -20.74 0.85 5.64
N ASN A 179 -19.63 0.45 5.01
CA ASN A 179 -19.66 -0.20 3.69
C ASN A 179 -20.51 -1.48 3.71
N ILE A 180 -20.26 -2.40 4.65
CA ILE A 180 -21.03 -3.65 4.77
C ILE A 180 -22.53 -3.37 4.96
N VAL A 181 -22.88 -2.41 5.83
CA VAL A 181 -24.29 -2.04 6.07
C VAL A 181 -24.92 -1.45 4.80
N LEU A 182 -24.22 -0.57 4.09
CA LEU A 182 -24.70 0.03 2.85
C LEU A 182 -24.77 -0.99 1.71
N ASP A 183 -23.85 -1.94 1.61
CA ASP A 183 -23.90 -3.03 0.63
C ASP A 183 -25.19 -3.86 0.82
N LEU A 184 -25.47 -4.26 2.05
CA LEU A 184 -26.71 -5.00 2.35
C LEU A 184 -27.96 -4.15 2.06
N LEU A 185 -27.94 -2.86 2.38
CA LEU A 185 -29.07 -1.96 2.14
C LEU A 185 -29.29 -1.74 0.63
N PHE A 186 -28.25 -1.42 -0.12
CA PHE A 186 -28.38 -1.06 -1.55
C PHE A 186 -28.55 -2.29 -2.43
N ILE A 187 -27.85 -3.38 -2.11
CA ILE A 187 -27.90 -4.61 -2.92
C ILE A 187 -29.14 -5.41 -2.58
N ARG A 188 -29.38 -5.73 -1.29
CA ARG A 188 -30.49 -6.56 -0.87
C ARG A 188 -31.79 -5.76 -0.67
N GLY A 189 -31.70 -4.56 -0.06
CA GLY A 189 -32.87 -3.73 0.23
C GLY A 189 -33.46 -3.06 -1.01
N PHE A 190 -32.60 -2.39 -1.79
CA PHE A 190 -33.05 -1.61 -2.97
C PHE A 190 -32.81 -2.32 -4.31
N SER A 191 -32.14 -3.49 -4.32
CA SER A 191 -31.83 -4.25 -5.54
C SER A 191 -31.05 -3.46 -6.60
N TRP A 192 -30.15 -2.56 -6.17
CA TRP A 192 -29.35 -1.73 -7.08
C TRP A 192 -28.17 -2.48 -7.71
N GLY A 193 -27.98 -3.75 -7.40
CA GLY A 193 -26.96 -4.61 -8.00
C GLY A 193 -25.55 -4.04 -7.88
N VAL A 194 -24.81 -4.07 -8.98
CA VAL A 194 -23.41 -3.61 -9.06
C VAL A 194 -23.26 -2.12 -8.73
N ALA A 195 -24.24 -1.28 -9.11
CA ALA A 195 -24.25 0.14 -8.78
C ALA A 195 -24.35 0.37 -7.26
N GLY A 196 -25.13 -0.49 -6.56
CA GLY A 196 -25.25 -0.46 -5.10
C GLY A 196 -23.90 -0.69 -4.40
N ALA A 197 -23.16 -1.72 -4.83
CA ALA A 197 -21.82 -2.00 -4.31
C ALA A 197 -20.85 -0.82 -4.52
N ALA A 198 -20.83 -0.25 -5.72
CA ALA A 198 -19.97 0.90 -6.02
C ALA A 198 -20.32 2.12 -5.15
N LEU A 199 -21.61 2.44 -5.00
CA LEU A 199 -22.09 3.55 -4.18
C LEU A 199 -21.79 3.34 -2.69
N ALA A 200 -21.99 2.13 -2.17
CA ALA A 200 -21.66 1.78 -0.79
C ALA A 200 -20.17 2.03 -0.49
N THR A 201 -19.30 1.58 -1.38
CA THR A 201 -17.85 1.79 -1.27
C THR A 201 -17.50 3.27 -1.24
N ILE A 202 -18.06 4.08 -2.16
CA ILE A 202 -17.76 5.52 -2.23
C ILE A 202 -18.28 6.27 -1.00
N ILE A 203 -19.51 6.00 -0.58
CA ILE A 203 -20.11 6.66 0.58
C ILE A 203 -19.31 6.32 1.85
N ALA A 204 -18.92 5.06 2.03
CA ALA A 204 -18.10 4.64 3.15
C ALA A 204 -16.73 5.35 3.16
N GLN A 205 -16.08 5.48 2.00
CA GLN A 205 -14.82 6.21 1.86
C GLN A 205 -14.97 7.73 2.11
N LEU A 206 -16.05 8.33 1.65
CA LEU A 206 -16.37 9.74 1.91
C LEU A 206 -16.60 9.99 3.41
N ILE A 207 -17.38 9.15 4.08
CA ILE A 207 -17.62 9.24 5.52
C ILE A 207 -16.30 9.13 6.28
N SER A 208 -15.45 8.17 5.91
CA SER A 208 -14.13 7.98 6.51
C SER A 208 -13.20 9.18 6.24
N GLY A 209 -13.15 9.65 5.00
CA GLY A 209 -12.34 10.81 4.61
C GLY A 209 -12.75 12.10 5.32
N ILE A 210 -14.04 12.42 5.29
CA ILE A 210 -14.59 13.62 5.95
C ILE A 210 -14.46 13.50 7.48
N GLY A 211 -14.82 12.34 8.05
CA GLY A 211 -14.71 12.09 9.48
C GLY A 211 -13.29 12.22 9.99
N SER A 212 -12.32 11.60 9.30
CA SER A 212 -10.91 11.71 9.67
C SER A 212 -10.38 13.14 9.54
N LEU A 213 -10.82 13.90 8.52
CA LEU A 213 -10.47 15.31 8.35
C LEU A 213 -11.02 16.18 9.49
N ILE A 214 -12.32 16.04 9.82
CA ILE A 214 -12.94 16.79 10.92
C ILE A 214 -12.23 16.47 12.23
N PHE A 215 -11.95 15.18 12.50
CA PHE A 215 -11.23 14.79 13.69
C PHE A 215 -9.82 15.41 13.73
N ALA A 216 -9.10 15.38 12.61
CA ALA A 216 -7.76 15.96 12.50
C ALA A 216 -7.80 17.49 12.72
N LEU A 217 -8.75 18.20 12.13
CA LEU A 217 -8.93 19.67 12.34
C LEU A 217 -9.19 20.02 13.81
N VAL A 218 -9.95 19.18 14.55
CA VAL A 218 -10.30 19.45 15.96
C VAL A 218 -9.15 19.06 16.89
N LYS A 219 -8.50 17.91 16.66
CA LYS A 219 -7.60 17.28 17.64
C LYS A 219 -6.12 17.46 17.31
N ASN A 220 -5.74 17.63 16.03
CA ASN A 220 -4.34 17.74 15.64
C ASN A 220 -3.96 19.20 15.35
N PRO A 221 -2.95 19.77 16.05
CA PRO A 221 -2.58 21.18 15.90
C PRO A 221 -2.03 21.52 14.51
N PHE A 222 -1.46 20.55 13.79
CA PHE A 222 -0.92 20.75 12.44
C PHE A 222 -1.99 20.95 11.36
N PHE A 223 -3.22 20.51 11.60
CA PHE A 223 -4.34 20.73 10.69
C PHE A 223 -5.03 22.10 10.90
N ARG A 224 -4.71 22.83 11.99
CA ARG A 224 -5.18 24.20 12.21
C ARG A 224 -4.36 25.16 11.37
N ILE A 225 -4.75 25.34 10.12
CA ILE A 225 -3.99 26.08 9.13
C ILE A 225 -4.44 27.52 9.04
N GLU A 226 -3.54 28.44 9.36
CA GLU A 226 -3.74 29.89 9.23
C GLU A 226 -3.73 30.31 7.75
N LYS A 227 -4.34 31.46 7.45
CA LYS A 227 -4.42 32.00 6.07
C LYS A 227 -3.06 32.15 5.38
N LYS A 228 -2.00 32.47 6.15
CA LYS A 228 -0.63 32.67 5.63
C LYS A 228 -0.04 31.41 4.95
N TYR A 229 -0.51 30.19 5.33
CA TYR A 229 0.00 28.92 4.76
C TYR A 229 -0.79 28.44 3.54
N ARG A 230 -1.85 29.16 3.11
CA ARG A 230 -2.72 28.73 2.00
C ARG A 230 -2.16 29.02 0.62
N SER A 231 -1.01 29.70 0.53
CA SER A 231 -0.37 30.00 -0.75
C SER A 231 0.26 28.75 -1.36
N LEU A 232 0.18 28.67 -2.69
CA LEU A 232 0.89 27.64 -3.47
C LEU A 232 2.41 27.88 -3.37
N ASN A 233 3.13 26.92 -2.83
CA ASN A 233 4.59 26.96 -2.76
C ASN A 233 5.18 25.97 -3.77
N ARG A 234 5.73 26.52 -4.86
CA ARG A 234 6.31 25.72 -5.95
C ARG A 234 7.43 24.75 -5.47
N GLY A 235 8.24 25.20 -4.51
CA GLY A 235 9.33 24.36 -3.96
C GLY A 235 8.78 23.14 -3.22
N ILE A 236 7.76 23.33 -2.37
CA ILE A 236 7.11 22.25 -1.63
C ILE A 236 6.33 21.33 -2.59
N ILE A 237 5.59 21.90 -3.53
CA ILE A 237 4.88 21.13 -4.55
C ILE A 237 5.86 20.23 -5.31
N TRP A 238 7.00 20.78 -5.74
CA TRP A 238 8.02 20.02 -6.45
C TRP A 238 8.61 18.88 -5.59
N GLN A 239 8.88 19.15 -4.30
CA GLN A 239 9.33 18.10 -3.38
C GLN A 239 8.30 16.97 -3.25
N CYS A 240 7.02 17.33 -3.09
CA CYS A 240 5.94 16.35 -3.00
C CYS A 240 5.78 15.53 -4.29
N ILE A 241 5.85 16.16 -5.46
CA ILE A 241 5.78 15.49 -6.77
C ILE A 241 6.99 14.58 -6.98
N ARG A 242 8.19 15.06 -6.67
CA ARG A 242 9.45 14.29 -6.79
C ARG A 242 9.45 13.03 -5.92
N MET A 243 8.73 13.05 -4.80
CA MET A 243 8.56 11.89 -3.93
C MET A 243 7.36 11.04 -4.33
N GLY A 244 6.22 11.67 -4.58
CA GLY A 244 4.95 10.99 -4.79
C GLY A 244 4.87 10.24 -6.11
N VAL A 245 5.33 10.85 -7.20
CA VAL A 245 5.25 10.24 -8.55
C VAL A 245 6.02 8.92 -8.63
N PRO A 246 7.30 8.82 -8.20
CA PRO A 246 8.01 7.54 -8.19
C PRO A 246 7.35 6.47 -7.34
N LEU A 247 6.79 6.83 -6.17
CA LEU A 247 6.08 5.88 -5.30
C LEU A 247 4.76 5.41 -5.92
N ALA A 248 4.06 6.29 -6.62
CA ALA A 248 2.84 5.95 -7.35
C ALA A 248 3.15 4.96 -8.49
N PHE A 249 4.16 5.25 -9.30
CA PHE A 249 4.60 4.34 -10.36
C PHE A 249 5.13 3.01 -9.83
N GLN A 250 5.88 3.00 -8.71
CA GLN A 250 6.32 1.77 -8.06
C GLN A 250 5.16 0.82 -7.81
N SER A 251 4.10 1.31 -7.17
CA SER A 251 2.92 0.51 -6.85
C SER A 251 2.19 0.02 -8.11
N SER A 252 2.11 0.87 -9.13
CA SER A 252 1.49 0.54 -10.41
C SER A 252 2.25 -0.53 -11.18
N LEU A 253 3.59 -0.46 -11.22
CA LEU A 253 4.45 -1.46 -11.86
C LEU A 253 4.33 -2.82 -11.19
N ILE A 254 4.23 -2.85 -9.85
CA ILE A 254 3.99 -4.09 -9.11
C ILE A 254 2.64 -4.70 -9.49
N ALA A 255 1.58 -3.89 -9.61
CA ALA A 255 0.27 -4.35 -10.04
C ALA A 255 0.29 -4.97 -11.44
N ILE A 256 0.90 -4.27 -12.39
CA ILE A 256 1.05 -4.75 -13.77
C ILE A 256 1.80 -6.09 -13.81
N SER A 257 2.84 -6.24 -12.98
CA SER A 257 3.60 -7.49 -12.91
C SER A 257 2.78 -8.67 -12.40
N CYS A 258 1.84 -8.43 -11.47
CA CYS A 258 0.93 -9.47 -10.99
C CYS A 258 -0.02 -9.94 -12.09
N VAL A 259 -0.54 -9.01 -12.91
CA VAL A 259 -1.38 -9.34 -14.07
C VAL A 259 -0.59 -10.15 -15.11
N ALA A 260 0.65 -9.77 -15.41
CA ALA A 260 1.51 -10.50 -16.33
C ALA A 260 1.79 -11.94 -15.84
N LEU A 261 2.05 -12.12 -14.54
CA LEU A 261 2.22 -13.46 -13.97
C LEU A 261 0.93 -14.28 -14.06
N GLN A 262 -0.23 -13.67 -13.75
CA GLN A 262 -1.53 -14.33 -13.83
C GLN A 262 -1.81 -14.86 -15.24
N SER A 263 -1.41 -14.14 -16.29
CA SER A 263 -1.58 -14.61 -17.68
C SER A 263 -0.80 -15.91 -17.96
N VAL A 264 0.38 -16.07 -17.37
CA VAL A 264 1.15 -17.32 -17.46
C VAL A 264 0.47 -18.45 -16.65
N VAL A 265 -0.01 -18.14 -15.44
CA VAL A 265 -0.74 -19.11 -14.59
C VAL A 265 -1.95 -19.69 -15.33
N ASN A 266 -2.69 -18.83 -16.03
CA ASN A 266 -3.91 -19.23 -16.74
C ASN A 266 -3.68 -20.26 -17.86
N THR A 267 -2.43 -20.42 -18.32
CA THR A 267 -2.10 -21.43 -19.34
C THR A 267 -2.04 -22.87 -18.81
N PHE A 268 -2.03 -23.06 -17.47
CA PHE A 268 -1.87 -24.38 -16.83
C PHE A 268 -3.17 -25.05 -16.40
N GLY A 269 -4.33 -24.46 -16.70
CA GLY A 269 -5.63 -25.03 -16.39
C GLY A 269 -6.18 -24.68 -15.00
N SER A 270 -7.41 -25.12 -14.74
CA SER A 270 -8.22 -24.64 -13.61
C SER A 270 -7.65 -24.98 -12.24
N VAL A 271 -7.08 -26.17 -12.06
CA VAL A 271 -6.50 -26.62 -10.79
C VAL A 271 -5.34 -25.71 -10.37
N VAL A 272 -4.42 -25.40 -11.32
CA VAL A 272 -3.27 -24.52 -11.08
C VAL A 272 -3.74 -23.10 -10.79
N VAL A 273 -4.71 -22.60 -11.54
CA VAL A 273 -5.30 -21.27 -11.31
C VAL A 273 -5.93 -21.17 -9.92
N ALA A 274 -6.69 -22.20 -9.51
CA ALA A 274 -7.30 -22.27 -8.19
C ALA A 274 -6.25 -22.32 -7.07
N ALA A 275 -5.23 -23.16 -7.20
CA ALA A 275 -4.14 -23.27 -6.25
C ALA A 275 -3.33 -21.98 -6.15
N PHE A 276 -2.99 -21.35 -7.28
CA PHE A 276 -2.29 -20.07 -7.31
C PHE A 276 -3.11 -18.94 -6.68
N THR A 277 -4.40 -18.89 -6.96
CA THR A 277 -5.29 -17.88 -6.38
C THR A 277 -5.38 -18.03 -4.87
N ALA A 278 -5.59 -19.25 -4.36
CA ALA A 278 -5.67 -19.52 -2.94
C ALA A 278 -4.35 -19.19 -2.22
N THR A 279 -3.21 -19.66 -2.76
CA THR A 279 -1.88 -19.35 -2.19
C THR A 279 -1.59 -17.85 -2.21
N SER A 280 -1.95 -17.13 -3.28
CA SER A 280 -1.78 -15.67 -3.36
C SER A 280 -2.59 -14.94 -2.29
N ARG A 281 -3.81 -15.40 -1.94
CA ARG A 281 -4.59 -14.83 -0.84
C ARG A 281 -3.92 -15.03 0.51
N ILE A 282 -3.36 -16.22 0.75
CA ILE A 282 -2.61 -16.52 1.98
C ILE A 282 -1.34 -15.64 2.04
N GLU A 283 -0.59 -15.55 0.96
CA GLU A 283 0.62 -14.73 0.88
C GLU A 283 0.32 -13.23 1.08
N GLN A 284 -0.81 -12.72 0.57
CA GLN A 284 -1.24 -11.35 0.85
C GLN A 284 -1.43 -11.11 2.36
N LEU A 285 -1.97 -12.07 3.10
CA LEU A 285 -2.08 -11.97 4.57
C LEU A 285 -0.71 -12.00 5.25
N VAL A 286 0.18 -12.88 4.81
CA VAL A 286 1.57 -12.96 5.31
C VAL A 286 2.35 -11.66 5.03
N GLN A 287 2.03 -10.94 3.98
CA GLN A 287 2.68 -9.68 3.63
C GLN A 287 2.23 -8.50 4.52
N GLN A 288 1.06 -8.54 5.18
CA GLN A 288 0.54 -7.40 5.95
C GLN A 288 1.45 -6.97 7.12
N PRO A 289 2.03 -7.87 7.93
CA PRO A 289 3.01 -7.50 8.94
C PRO A 289 4.24 -6.80 8.37
N TYR A 290 4.79 -7.30 7.25
CA TYR A 290 5.93 -6.67 6.59
C TYR A 290 5.59 -5.27 6.07
N ASN A 291 4.43 -5.12 5.42
CA ASN A 291 3.95 -3.83 4.91
C ASN A 291 3.77 -2.82 6.04
N SER A 292 3.11 -3.21 7.13
CA SER A 292 2.86 -2.36 8.29
C SER A 292 4.16 -1.93 8.98
N LEU A 293 5.12 -2.86 9.11
CA LEU A 293 6.45 -2.57 9.65
C LEU A 293 7.25 -1.66 8.71
N GLY A 294 7.18 -1.88 7.39
CA GLY A 294 7.81 -1.03 6.38
C GLY A 294 7.28 0.41 6.42
N MET A 295 5.96 0.59 6.57
CA MET A 295 5.35 1.93 6.76
C MET A 295 5.81 2.58 8.06
N SER A 296 5.91 1.83 9.15
CA SER A 296 6.46 2.31 10.43
C SER A 296 7.90 2.77 10.28
N VAL A 297 8.74 1.98 9.60
CA VAL A 297 10.14 2.32 9.30
C VAL A 297 10.22 3.58 8.43
N SER A 298 9.33 3.75 7.46
CA SER A 298 9.32 4.93 6.59
C SER A 298 9.06 6.22 7.38
N THR A 299 8.02 6.24 8.23
CA THR A 299 7.72 7.40 9.08
C THR A 299 8.84 7.65 10.10
N TYR A 300 9.32 6.59 10.77
CA TYR A 300 10.43 6.67 11.72
C TYR A 300 11.69 7.24 11.06
N THR A 301 12.04 6.74 9.88
CA THR A 301 13.20 7.21 9.11
C THR A 301 13.04 8.67 8.69
N GLY A 302 11.87 9.04 8.13
CA GLY A 302 11.61 10.41 7.72
C GLY A 302 11.75 11.41 8.85
N GLN A 303 11.16 11.14 10.02
CA GLN A 303 11.29 12.02 11.19
C GLN A 303 12.73 12.09 11.71
N ASN A 304 13.44 10.95 11.83
CA ASN A 304 14.82 10.95 12.35
C ASN A 304 15.83 11.56 11.37
N ILE A 305 15.62 11.44 10.05
CA ILE A 305 16.40 12.15 9.04
C ILE A 305 16.17 13.66 9.14
N GLY A 306 14.91 14.09 9.23
CA GLY A 306 14.60 15.49 9.45
C GLY A 306 15.28 16.07 10.69
N ALA A 307 15.35 15.29 11.76
CA ALA A 307 16.04 15.65 13.00
C ALA A 307 17.58 15.54 12.93
N GLY A 308 18.15 15.07 11.81
CA GLY A 308 19.60 14.84 11.67
C GLY A 308 20.13 13.65 12.48
N GLN A 309 19.27 12.76 12.97
CA GLN A 309 19.62 11.66 13.90
C GLN A 309 19.95 10.35 13.14
N MET A 310 21.03 10.36 12.37
CA MET A 310 21.41 9.23 11.50
C MET A 310 21.64 7.92 12.25
N GLU A 311 22.24 7.96 13.44
CA GLU A 311 22.50 6.75 14.23
C GLU A 311 21.18 6.10 14.71
N ARG A 312 20.16 6.93 15.00
CA ARG A 312 18.82 6.39 15.32
C ARG A 312 18.18 5.71 14.11
N VAL A 313 18.34 6.25 12.91
CA VAL A 313 17.86 5.62 11.66
C VAL A 313 18.48 4.24 11.52
N LYS A 314 19.79 4.10 11.64
CA LYS A 314 20.49 2.81 11.58
C LYS A 314 20.00 1.84 12.66
N LYS A 315 19.87 2.32 13.91
CA LYS A 315 19.39 1.52 15.03
C LYS A 315 17.95 1.05 14.81
N GLY A 316 17.05 1.93 14.37
CA GLY A 316 15.66 1.60 14.05
C GLY A 316 15.57 0.56 12.93
N TYR A 317 16.36 0.72 11.87
CA TYR A 317 16.44 -0.25 10.79
C TYR A 317 16.89 -1.65 11.25
N ARG A 318 17.96 -1.72 12.07
CA ARG A 318 18.42 -3.02 12.62
C ARG A 318 17.36 -3.70 13.47
N ILE A 319 16.63 -2.95 14.29
CA ILE A 319 15.52 -3.47 15.09
C ILE A 319 14.38 -3.96 14.19
N ALA A 320 13.99 -3.17 13.19
CA ALA A 320 12.95 -3.57 12.25
C ALA A 320 13.35 -4.82 11.44
N PHE A 321 14.63 -4.90 11.03
CA PHE A 321 15.16 -6.09 10.35
C PHE A 321 15.09 -7.34 11.24
N LEU A 322 15.43 -7.20 12.53
CA LEU A 322 15.32 -8.31 13.49
C LEU A 322 13.84 -8.75 13.67
N LEU A 323 12.91 -7.81 13.85
CA LEU A 323 11.48 -8.12 13.98
C LEU A 323 10.97 -8.85 12.73
N MET A 324 11.34 -8.37 11.55
CA MET A 324 11.02 -8.99 10.27
C MET A 324 11.59 -10.40 10.17
N ALA A 325 12.86 -10.59 10.54
CA ALA A 325 13.51 -11.90 10.51
C ALA A 325 12.81 -12.89 11.46
N VAL A 326 12.52 -12.49 12.69
CA VAL A 326 11.76 -13.31 13.66
C VAL A 326 10.42 -13.72 13.07
N PHE A 327 9.67 -12.79 12.46
CA PHE A 327 8.38 -13.11 11.83
C PHE A 327 8.56 -14.08 10.65
N SER A 328 9.56 -13.87 9.77
CA SER A 328 9.84 -14.76 8.64
C SER A 328 10.18 -16.18 9.10
N PHE A 329 11.03 -16.30 10.12
CA PHE A 329 11.39 -17.60 10.71
C PHE A 329 10.24 -18.26 11.46
N THR A 330 9.26 -17.51 11.93
CA THR A 330 8.02 -18.07 12.51
C THR A 330 7.07 -18.57 11.44
N MET A 331 6.95 -17.83 10.32
CA MET A 331 6.07 -18.23 9.21
C MET A 331 6.59 -19.43 8.43
N LEU A 332 7.92 -19.64 8.38
CA LEU A 332 8.52 -20.75 7.66
C LEU A 332 8.00 -22.12 8.17
N PRO A 333 8.14 -22.52 9.45
CA PRO A 333 7.62 -23.79 9.94
C PRO A 333 6.09 -23.88 9.82
N LEU A 334 5.36 -22.78 9.98
CA LEU A 334 3.91 -22.79 9.77
C LEU A 334 3.55 -23.20 8.34
N ALA A 335 4.21 -22.65 7.32
CA ALA A 335 3.99 -23.05 5.94
C ALA A 335 4.48 -24.48 5.65
N GLN A 336 5.60 -24.92 6.25
CA GLN A 336 6.17 -26.23 6.04
C GLN A 336 5.31 -27.37 6.62
N PHE A 337 4.76 -27.19 7.82
CA PHE A 337 4.03 -28.25 8.53
C PHE A 337 2.50 -28.10 8.47
N PHE A 338 1.99 -26.88 8.32
CA PHE A 338 0.55 -26.60 8.35
C PHE A 338 0.00 -26.13 6.99
N GLY A 339 0.73 -26.32 5.88
CA GLY A 339 0.28 -25.93 4.55
C GLY A 339 -1.09 -26.51 4.17
N ASN A 340 -1.31 -27.83 4.37
CA ASN A 340 -2.59 -28.47 4.09
C ASN A 340 -3.77 -27.92 4.94
N PRO A 341 -3.68 -27.84 6.29
CA PRO A 341 -4.72 -27.22 7.10
C PRO A 341 -5.02 -25.77 6.69
N ILE A 342 -4.01 -24.98 6.36
CA ILE A 342 -4.17 -23.58 5.92
C ILE A 342 -4.93 -23.53 4.59
N MET A 343 -4.56 -24.36 3.61
CA MET A 343 -5.24 -24.42 2.31
C MET A 343 -6.70 -24.83 2.43
N ARG A 344 -7.05 -25.76 3.34
CA ARG A 344 -8.44 -26.19 3.60
C ARG A 344 -9.35 -25.08 4.08
N LEU A 345 -8.82 -23.97 4.60
CA LEU A 345 -9.63 -22.80 4.95
C LEU A 345 -10.11 -22.01 3.73
N PHE A 346 -9.49 -22.23 2.57
CA PHE A 346 -9.78 -21.47 1.35
C PHE A 346 -10.40 -22.30 0.24
N VAL A 347 -10.08 -23.61 0.17
CA VAL A 347 -10.52 -24.51 -0.90
C VAL A 347 -10.86 -25.88 -0.33
N SER A 348 -11.75 -26.61 -1.02
CA SER A 348 -12.21 -27.93 -0.60
C SER A 348 -11.66 -29.07 -1.45
N GLU A 349 -11.23 -28.78 -2.68
CA GLU A 349 -10.74 -29.78 -3.62
C GLU A 349 -9.37 -30.35 -3.20
N PRO A 350 -9.23 -31.67 -3.01
CA PRO A 350 -7.99 -32.29 -2.51
C PRO A 350 -6.75 -31.99 -3.37
N GLU A 351 -6.90 -32.00 -4.68
CA GLU A 351 -5.80 -31.74 -5.62
C GLU A 351 -5.30 -30.30 -5.52
N VAL A 352 -6.22 -29.32 -5.38
CA VAL A 352 -5.90 -27.91 -5.19
C VAL A 352 -5.22 -27.68 -3.83
N ILE A 353 -5.68 -28.38 -2.77
CA ILE A 353 -5.10 -28.30 -1.43
C ILE A 353 -3.65 -28.80 -1.45
N GLU A 354 -3.39 -29.97 -2.05
CA GLU A 354 -2.06 -30.56 -2.10
C GLU A 354 -1.09 -29.67 -2.89
N MET A 355 -1.50 -29.22 -4.07
CA MET A 355 -0.72 -28.31 -4.91
C MET A 355 -0.42 -26.99 -4.18
N GLY A 356 -1.42 -26.37 -3.58
CA GLY A 356 -1.25 -25.10 -2.86
C GLY A 356 -0.38 -25.25 -1.62
N ALA A 357 -0.51 -26.33 -0.87
CA ALA A 357 0.33 -26.61 0.29
C ALA A 357 1.80 -26.82 -0.12
N HIS A 358 2.07 -27.51 -1.24
CA HIS A 358 3.41 -27.63 -1.79
C HIS A 358 3.96 -26.28 -2.24
N ALA A 359 3.16 -25.47 -2.89
CA ALA A 359 3.52 -24.11 -3.30
C ALA A 359 3.91 -23.23 -2.10
N LEU A 360 3.10 -23.25 -1.01
CA LEU A 360 3.42 -22.53 0.23
C LEU A 360 4.74 -22.99 0.87
N LYS A 361 5.01 -24.31 0.86
CA LYS A 361 6.30 -24.85 1.31
C LYS A 361 7.45 -24.26 0.51
N LEU A 362 7.30 -24.17 -0.80
CA LEU A 362 8.31 -23.69 -1.72
C LEU A 362 8.58 -22.19 -1.54
N THR A 363 7.51 -21.36 -1.50
CA THR A 363 7.64 -19.90 -1.39
C THR A 363 8.05 -19.43 0.00
N SER A 364 7.75 -20.19 1.06
CA SER A 364 8.08 -19.83 2.44
C SER A 364 9.59 -19.67 2.70
N TRP A 365 10.44 -20.33 1.97
CA TRP A 365 11.90 -20.14 2.04
C TRP A 365 12.34 -18.73 1.64
N PHE A 366 11.50 -18.03 0.89
CA PHE A 366 11.75 -16.69 0.38
C PHE A 366 11.03 -15.58 1.19
N TYR A 367 10.41 -15.90 2.33
CA TYR A 367 9.76 -14.90 3.18
C TYR A 367 10.75 -13.93 3.82
N LEU A 368 11.99 -14.36 4.09
CA LEU A 368 13.04 -13.46 4.56
C LEU A 368 13.41 -12.40 3.49
N PRO A 369 13.76 -12.75 2.24
CA PRO A 369 13.92 -11.79 1.15
C PRO A 369 12.70 -10.89 0.94
N LEU A 370 11.49 -11.45 1.01
CA LEU A 370 10.25 -10.68 0.92
C LEU A 370 10.17 -9.58 1.99
N GLY A 371 10.41 -9.96 3.25
CA GLY A 371 10.45 -9.00 4.36
C GLY A 371 11.54 -7.93 4.18
N MET A 372 12.72 -8.31 3.66
CA MET A 372 13.81 -7.37 3.34
C MET A 372 13.36 -6.28 2.37
N ILE A 373 12.55 -6.63 1.34
CA ILE A 373 12.00 -5.64 0.41
C ILE A 373 11.24 -4.57 1.17
N TYR A 374 10.27 -4.97 2.01
CA TYR A 374 9.38 -4.02 2.70
C TYR A 374 10.13 -3.11 3.67
N ILE A 375 11.02 -3.68 4.50
CA ILE A 375 11.72 -2.92 5.54
C ILE A 375 12.74 -1.97 4.92
N THR A 376 13.54 -2.45 3.96
CA THR A 376 14.57 -1.62 3.33
C THR A 376 13.95 -0.56 2.43
N ARG A 377 12.89 -0.90 1.69
CA ARG A 377 12.09 0.05 0.91
C ARG A 377 11.48 1.12 1.82
N GLY A 378 10.96 0.73 2.99
CA GLY A 378 10.47 1.66 3.99
C GLY A 378 11.52 2.68 4.41
N LEU A 379 12.74 2.23 4.71
CA LEU A 379 13.86 3.13 5.03
C LEU A 379 14.19 4.06 3.85
N LEU A 380 14.36 3.52 2.64
CA LEU A 380 14.75 4.29 1.46
C LEU A 380 13.69 5.34 1.09
N ASN A 381 12.41 4.97 1.17
CA ASN A 381 11.30 5.89 0.95
C ASN A 381 11.30 7.01 2.01
N GLY A 382 11.41 6.66 3.29
CA GLY A 382 11.50 7.64 4.39
C GLY A 382 12.71 8.56 4.29
N ALA A 383 13.83 8.05 3.75
CA ALA A 383 15.03 8.83 3.47
C ALA A 383 14.89 9.77 2.27
N GLY A 384 13.87 9.60 1.44
CA GLY A 384 13.68 10.43 0.26
C GLY A 384 14.38 9.93 -1.01
N ASP A 385 14.81 8.65 -1.06
CA ASP A 385 15.43 8.04 -2.24
C ASP A 385 14.36 7.62 -3.27
N ALA A 386 13.65 8.61 -3.80
CA ALA A 386 12.54 8.43 -4.72
C ALA A 386 12.93 7.75 -6.04
N ALA A 387 14.15 8.02 -6.53
CA ALA A 387 14.65 7.39 -7.76
C ALA A 387 14.75 5.87 -7.60
N PHE A 388 15.21 5.40 -6.43
CA PHE A 388 15.27 3.98 -6.17
C PHE A 388 13.88 3.36 -5.91
N ALA A 389 12.93 4.13 -5.39
CA ALA A 389 11.55 3.67 -5.27
C ALA A 389 10.98 3.25 -6.65
N PHE A 390 11.14 4.08 -7.66
CA PHE A 390 10.74 3.75 -9.02
C PHE A 390 11.50 2.55 -9.60
N MET A 391 12.84 2.54 -9.44
CA MET A 391 13.69 1.42 -9.87
C MET A 391 13.27 0.09 -9.24
N ASN A 392 12.89 0.11 -7.96
CA ASN A 392 12.41 -1.07 -7.24
C ASN A 392 11.15 -1.66 -7.90
N GLY A 393 10.21 -0.81 -8.33
CA GLY A 393 9.03 -1.26 -9.09
C GLY A 393 9.40 -1.91 -10.43
N ILE A 394 10.38 -1.32 -11.15
CA ILE A 394 10.91 -1.91 -12.39
C ILE A 394 11.54 -3.27 -12.13
N ILE A 395 12.35 -3.40 -11.09
CA ILE A 395 13.01 -4.66 -10.73
C ILE A 395 11.98 -5.75 -10.44
N GLU A 396 10.94 -5.44 -9.66
CA GLU A 396 9.86 -6.40 -9.38
C GLU A 396 9.09 -6.79 -10.65
N MET A 397 8.79 -5.83 -11.50
CA MET A 397 8.08 -6.08 -12.77
C MET A 397 8.93 -6.96 -13.69
N MET A 398 10.17 -6.57 -13.92
CA MET A 398 11.09 -7.33 -14.79
C MET A 398 11.38 -8.71 -14.24
N GLY A 399 11.57 -8.83 -12.93
CA GLY A 399 11.79 -10.13 -12.28
C GLY A 399 10.63 -11.09 -12.54
N ARG A 400 9.38 -10.69 -12.31
CA ARG A 400 8.22 -11.54 -12.57
C ARG A 400 8.08 -11.89 -14.05
N ILE A 401 8.22 -10.93 -14.96
CA ILE A 401 8.09 -11.16 -16.41
C ILE A 401 9.23 -12.07 -16.91
N CYS A 402 10.48 -11.80 -16.51
CA CYS A 402 11.64 -12.56 -16.98
C CYS A 402 11.72 -13.95 -16.37
N PHE A 403 11.19 -14.19 -15.17
CA PHE A 403 11.23 -15.53 -14.54
C PHE A 403 10.00 -16.37 -14.86
N ALA A 404 8.79 -15.78 -15.03
CA ALA A 404 7.54 -16.52 -15.13
C ALA A 404 7.59 -17.56 -16.26
N LYS A 405 7.69 -17.14 -17.49
CA LYS A 405 7.66 -18.04 -18.64
C LYS A 405 8.92 -18.92 -18.76
N PRO A 406 10.16 -18.41 -18.64
CA PRO A 406 11.36 -19.25 -18.75
C PRO A 406 11.44 -20.38 -17.73
N LEU A 407 11.06 -20.12 -16.47
CA LEU A 407 11.09 -21.19 -15.43
C LEU A 407 10.09 -22.31 -15.73
N THR A 408 8.93 -21.99 -16.30
CA THR A 408 7.93 -23.02 -16.67
C THR A 408 8.34 -23.86 -17.88
N LEU A 409 9.31 -23.41 -18.68
CA LEU A 409 9.86 -24.17 -19.81
C LEU A 409 10.92 -25.18 -19.41
N ILE A 410 11.45 -25.10 -18.19
CA ILE A 410 12.42 -26.07 -17.66
C ILE A 410 11.67 -27.36 -17.26
N PRO A 411 11.94 -28.53 -17.88
CA PRO A 411 11.15 -29.74 -17.65
C PRO A 411 11.05 -30.17 -16.18
N GLN A 412 12.14 -29.97 -15.40
CA GLN A 412 12.22 -30.34 -13.98
C GLN A 412 11.42 -29.37 -13.09
N VAL A 413 11.14 -28.16 -13.55
CA VAL A 413 10.42 -27.12 -12.82
C VAL A 413 8.93 -27.12 -13.22
N GLY A 414 8.65 -27.10 -14.52
CA GLY A 414 7.29 -27.17 -15.04
C GLY A 414 6.36 -26.10 -14.42
N VAL A 415 5.20 -26.54 -13.96
CA VAL A 415 4.17 -25.68 -13.35
C VAL A 415 4.67 -24.92 -12.11
N TRP A 416 5.62 -25.46 -11.37
CA TRP A 416 6.18 -24.80 -10.17
C TRP A 416 6.91 -23.51 -10.48
N GLY A 417 7.28 -23.31 -11.76
CA GLY A 417 7.90 -22.09 -12.26
C GLY A 417 7.08 -20.82 -11.97
N VAL A 418 5.76 -20.91 -11.85
CA VAL A 418 4.92 -19.73 -11.55
C VAL A 418 5.12 -19.22 -10.12
N TRP A 419 5.27 -20.11 -9.14
CA TRP A 419 5.57 -19.75 -7.74
C TRP A 419 7.05 -19.38 -7.57
N LEU A 420 7.94 -20.13 -8.21
CA LEU A 420 9.38 -19.83 -8.21
C LEU A 420 9.68 -18.46 -8.85
N ALA A 421 8.95 -18.06 -9.87
CA ALA A 421 9.09 -16.73 -10.47
C ALA A 421 8.82 -15.62 -9.44
N THR A 422 7.79 -15.78 -8.61
CA THR A 422 7.49 -14.85 -7.51
C THR A 422 8.62 -14.90 -6.47
N ALA A 423 9.03 -16.08 -6.04
CA ALA A 423 10.06 -16.29 -5.03
C ALA A 423 11.42 -15.71 -5.45
N PHE A 424 11.87 -15.97 -6.68
CA PHE A 424 13.12 -15.42 -7.21
C PHE A 424 13.04 -13.91 -7.45
N THR A 425 11.86 -13.38 -7.80
CA THR A 425 11.65 -11.93 -7.85
C THR A 425 11.82 -11.32 -6.47
N TRP A 426 11.28 -11.93 -5.40
CA TRP A 426 11.49 -11.45 -4.04
C TRP A 426 12.97 -11.49 -3.64
N LEU A 427 13.69 -12.57 -3.99
CA LEU A 427 15.12 -12.68 -3.73
C LEU A 427 15.90 -11.57 -4.45
N LEU A 428 15.70 -11.43 -5.77
CA LEU A 428 16.37 -10.42 -6.58
C LEU A 428 16.12 -9.02 -6.06
N THR A 429 14.85 -8.68 -5.85
CA THR A 429 14.44 -7.35 -5.38
C THR A 429 14.95 -7.09 -3.96
N GLY A 430 14.85 -8.07 -3.07
CA GLY A 430 15.35 -7.97 -1.69
C GLY A 430 16.85 -7.71 -1.64
N VAL A 431 17.62 -8.48 -2.40
CA VAL A 431 19.09 -8.32 -2.49
C VAL A 431 19.45 -6.95 -3.07
N LEU A 432 18.87 -6.56 -4.19
CA LEU A 432 19.18 -5.26 -4.83
C LEU A 432 18.78 -4.06 -3.95
N THR A 433 17.64 -4.16 -3.25
CA THR A 433 17.22 -3.13 -2.30
C THR A 433 18.18 -3.04 -1.12
N PHE A 434 18.63 -4.18 -0.60
CA PHE A 434 19.62 -4.22 0.49
C PHE A 434 20.99 -3.71 0.05
N LEU A 435 21.45 -4.05 -1.15
CA LEU A 435 22.67 -3.48 -1.73
C LEU A 435 22.58 -1.95 -1.85
N ARG A 436 21.41 -1.42 -2.24
CA ARG A 436 21.19 0.05 -2.25
C ARG A 436 21.36 0.66 -0.87
N TYR A 437 20.83 0.01 0.17
CA TYR A 437 21.04 0.44 1.56
C TYR A 437 22.51 0.45 1.94
N LEU A 438 23.28 -0.63 1.61
CA LEU A 438 24.71 -0.73 1.90
C LEU A 438 25.55 0.32 1.17
N GLN A 439 25.21 0.68 -0.07
CA GLN A 439 25.86 1.75 -0.82
C GLN A 439 25.79 3.11 -0.11
N GLY A 440 24.86 3.29 0.82
CA GLY A 440 24.73 4.51 1.60
C GLY A 440 24.30 5.76 0.82
N LYS A 441 23.95 5.64 -0.46
CA LYS A 441 23.54 6.79 -1.30
C LYS A 441 22.31 7.52 -0.77
N TRP A 442 21.42 6.81 -0.06
CA TRP A 442 20.26 7.38 0.61
C TRP A 442 20.62 8.45 1.68
N LYS A 443 21.84 8.41 2.23
CA LYS A 443 22.33 9.39 3.21
C LYS A 443 22.54 10.79 2.62
N LYS A 444 22.69 10.92 1.29
CA LYS A 444 22.87 12.22 0.62
C LYS A 444 21.63 13.12 0.70
N HIS A 445 20.46 12.55 1.03
CA HIS A 445 19.21 13.29 1.17
C HIS A 445 19.01 13.85 2.58
N VAL A 446 19.96 13.60 3.48
CA VAL A 446 19.96 14.17 4.84
C VAL A 446 20.44 15.61 4.75
N THR A 447 19.56 16.56 5.04
CA THR A 447 19.96 17.97 5.20
C THR A 447 20.82 18.07 6.46
N PRO A 448 22.05 18.59 6.40
CA PRO A 448 22.79 18.90 7.63
C PRO A 448 21.92 19.84 8.48
N LYS A 449 21.84 19.61 9.81
CA LYS A 449 21.43 20.66 10.72
C LYS A 449 22.34 21.85 10.42
N GLU A 450 21.78 23.01 10.12
CA GLU A 450 22.50 24.25 10.26
C GLU A 450 22.92 24.32 11.72
N THR A 451 24.11 23.85 12.00
CA THR A 451 24.82 24.12 13.26
C THR A 451 25.09 25.61 13.21
N GLY A 452 24.30 26.39 13.96
CA GLY A 452 24.65 27.75 14.30
C GLY A 452 25.94 27.75 15.14
N GLN A 453 27.03 27.71 14.45
CA GLN A 453 28.34 28.15 14.90
C GLN A 453 28.81 29.12 13.82
N GLU A 454 28.52 30.39 14.06
CA GLU A 454 29.41 31.45 13.63
C GLU A 454 30.78 31.12 14.21
N GLU A 455 31.65 30.49 13.43
CA GLU A 455 33.10 30.60 13.68
C GLU A 455 33.45 32.08 13.47
N LEU A 456 33.61 32.79 14.57
CA LEU A 456 34.37 34.01 14.64
C LEU A 456 35.73 33.70 14.04
N VAL A 457 35.93 34.10 12.78
CA VAL A 457 37.24 34.24 12.19
C VAL A 457 37.84 35.47 12.87
N GLU A 458 38.65 35.26 13.91
CA GLU A 458 39.59 36.24 14.37
C GLU A 458 40.73 36.30 13.35
N VAL A 459 41.01 37.52 12.98
CA VAL A 459 42.07 38.02 12.10
C VAL A 459 43.48 37.57 12.50
#